data_a6333c64f4b50ed80ea81a91a9f75ffe
#
_entry.id   a6333c64f4b50ed80ea81a91a9f75ffe
#
_cell.length_a   1.000
_cell.length_b   1.000
_cell.length_c   1.000
_cell.angle_alpha   90.00
_cell.angle_beta   90.00
_cell.angle_gamma   90.00
#
_symmetry.space_group_name_H-M   'P 1'
#
loop_
_entity.id
_entity.type
_entity.pdbx_description
1 polymer ?
#
loop_
_entity_poly.entity_id
_entity_poly.type
_entity_poly.pdbx_seq_one_letter_code
_entity_poly.pdbx_strand_id
1 'polypeptide(L)'
;MRVFLAGATGVIGTRLLALLHGAGHEVAGMTRSPGKASAIAALGAHPVVCDVFDAVALVDAVVGVVGVAPDLVMHQLTDLPDNLDEIADYASRNNRIHTEGTRNLLAAGAAAGTRRFLAQSIAWTPPGSGHAVAEHERLILDAGGVVVRYGQLYGPGTYYPDDLPAPPRIHVEGAARRTMALLDAPSGIVVLTDENEP
;
A
#
# COMPACT_ATOMS: atom_id res chain seq x y z
N MET A 1 -14.81 7.10 6.58
CA MET A 1 -14.81 5.91 5.71
C MET A 1 -14.26 4.73 6.48
N ARG A 2 -14.60 3.52 6.05
CA ARG A 2 -13.97 2.28 6.48
C ARG A 2 -12.90 1.91 5.47
N VAL A 3 -11.69 1.74 5.92
CA VAL A 3 -10.52 1.50 5.07
C VAL A 3 -9.89 0.16 5.43
N PHE A 4 -9.69 -0.70 4.44
CA PHE A 4 -8.84 -1.88 4.56
C PHE A 4 -7.45 -1.54 4.03
N LEU A 5 -6.46 -1.46 4.93
CA LEU A 5 -5.09 -1.07 4.59
C LEU A 5 -4.18 -2.31 4.58
N ALA A 6 -3.93 -2.88 3.42
CA ALA A 6 -2.95 -3.94 3.23
C ALA A 6 -1.53 -3.33 3.22
N GLY A 7 -0.64 -3.86 4.06
CA GLY A 7 0.71 -3.32 4.29
C GLY A 7 0.77 -2.28 5.41
N ALA A 8 -0.13 -2.35 6.38
CA ALA A 8 -0.26 -1.40 7.49
C ALA A 8 1.00 -1.24 8.35
N THR A 9 1.92 -2.21 8.34
CA THR A 9 3.18 -2.17 9.10
C THR A 9 4.40 -1.80 8.26
N GLY A 10 4.21 -1.45 7.00
CA GLY A 10 5.27 -0.94 6.13
C GLY A 10 5.56 0.54 6.37
N VAL A 11 6.58 1.06 5.67
CA VAL A 11 7.10 2.43 5.84
C VAL A 11 6.00 3.48 5.60
N ILE A 12 5.26 3.39 4.50
CA ILE A 12 4.11 4.27 4.22
C ILE A 12 2.89 3.86 5.06
N GLY A 13 2.65 2.54 5.20
CA GLY A 13 1.46 2.00 5.85
C GLY A 13 1.27 2.50 7.29
N THR A 14 2.33 2.52 8.10
CA THR A 14 2.27 3.02 9.49
C THR A 14 1.90 4.49 9.57
N ARG A 15 2.37 5.30 8.63
CA ARG A 15 2.05 6.73 8.55
C ARG A 15 0.61 6.97 8.09
N LEU A 16 0.20 6.25 7.06
CA LEU A 16 -1.20 6.29 6.59
C LEU A 16 -2.17 5.86 7.68
N LEU A 17 -1.81 4.83 8.45
CA LEU A 17 -2.62 4.33 9.55
C LEU A 17 -2.89 5.44 10.59
N ALA A 18 -1.83 6.14 11.03
CA ALA A 18 -1.94 7.25 11.97
C ALA A 18 -2.76 8.43 11.39
N LEU A 19 -2.54 8.77 10.12
CA LEU A 19 -3.27 9.87 9.45
C LEU A 19 -4.75 9.53 9.25
N LEU A 20 -5.06 8.31 8.81
CA LEU A 20 -6.43 7.84 8.61
C LEU A 20 -7.20 7.82 9.94
N HIS A 21 -6.61 7.26 11.00
CA HIS A 21 -7.22 7.26 12.32
C HIS A 21 -7.43 8.69 12.85
N GLY A 22 -6.42 9.55 12.73
CA GLY A 22 -6.49 10.95 13.14
C GLY A 22 -7.55 11.76 12.38
N ALA A 23 -7.87 11.36 11.14
CA ALA A 23 -8.95 11.94 10.34
C ALA A 23 -10.34 11.30 10.62
N GLY A 24 -10.45 10.41 11.59
CA GLY A 24 -11.70 9.79 12.01
C GLY A 24 -12.19 8.65 11.10
N HIS A 25 -11.29 8.04 10.31
CA HIS A 25 -11.62 6.84 9.56
C HIS A 25 -11.49 5.58 10.42
N GLU A 26 -12.34 4.60 10.16
CA GLU A 26 -12.23 3.25 10.74
C GLU A 26 -11.26 2.45 9.87
N VAL A 27 -10.16 1.97 10.44
CA VAL A 27 -9.12 1.29 9.69
C VAL A 27 -8.94 -0.15 10.16
N ALA A 28 -9.01 -1.09 9.21
CA ALA A 28 -8.54 -2.45 9.36
C ALA A 28 -7.14 -2.55 8.75
N GLY A 29 -6.11 -2.73 9.58
CA GLY A 29 -4.73 -2.77 9.15
C GLY A 29 -4.22 -4.20 8.99
N MET A 30 -3.89 -4.61 7.76
CA MET A 30 -3.41 -5.96 7.47
C MET A 30 -1.89 -6.06 7.60
N THR A 31 -1.44 -7.12 8.26
CA THR A 31 -0.05 -7.58 8.32
C THR A 31 0.03 -9.10 8.22
N ARG A 32 1.09 -9.64 7.60
CA ARG A 32 1.36 -11.09 7.63
C ARG A 32 2.03 -11.56 8.93
N SER A 33 2.51 -10.62 9.75
CA SER A 33 3.25 -10.92 10.98
C SER A 33 2.37 -10.77 12.22
N PRO A 34 2.03 -11.87 12.93
CA PRO A 34 1.26 -11.80 14.18
C PRO A 34 1.90 -10.90 15.23
N GLY A 35 3.25 -10.90 15.30
CA GLY A 35 4.00 -10.05 16.25
C GLY A 35 3.87 -8.54 16.02
N LYS A 36 3.36 -8.12 14.85
CA LYS A 36 3.14 -6.70 14.52
C LYS A 36 1.69 -6.24 14.77
N ALA A 37 0.79 -7.14 15.16
CA ALA A 37 -0.63 -6.81 15.37
C ALA A 37 -0.83 -5.76 16.47
N SER A 38 -0.08 -5.85 17.57
CA SER A 38 -0.14 -4.88 18.66
C SER A 38 0.26 -3.46 18.24
N ALA A 39 1.21 -3.33 17.31
CA ALA A 39 1.62 -2.02 16.78
C ALA A 39 0.50 -1.36 15.96
N ILE A 40 -0.28 -2.15 15.20
CA ILE A 40 -1.46 -1.66 14.47
C ILE A 40 -2.52 -1.19 15.47
N ALA A 41 -2.82 -1.98 16.51
CA ALA A 41 -3.79 -1.62 17.53
C ALA A 41 -3.39 -0.36 18.31
N ALA A 42 -2.10 -0.19 18.60
CA ALA A 42 -1.58 1.00 19.27
C ALA A 42 -1.76 2.30 18.46
N LEU A 43 -1.89 2.20 17.13
CA LEU A 43 -2.20 3.32 16.24
C LEU A 43 -3.70 3.53 16.03
N GLY A 44 -4.57 2.86 16.83
CA GLY A 44 -6.02 3.04 16.80
C GLY A 44 -6.74 2.27 15.71
N ALA A 45 -6.08 1.32 15.03
CA ALA A 45 -6.68 0.51 13.98
C ALA A 45 -6.97 -0.92 14.43
N HIS A 46 -7.87 -1.60 13.72
CA HIS A 46 -8.15 -3.01 13.94
C HIS A 46 -7.09 -3.88 13.24
N PRO A 47 -6.31 -4.69 13.97
CA PRO A 47 -5.28 -5.52 13.36
C PRO A 47 -5.89 -6.74 12.67
N VAL A 48 -5.45 -7.01 11.45
CA VAL A 48 -5.80 -8.18 10.62
C VAL A 48 -4.53 -8.94 10.30
N VAL A 49 -4.41 -10.16 10.83
CA VAL A 49 -3.28 -11.04 10.49
C VAL A 49 -3.70 -11.93 9.33
N CYS A 50 -3.16 -11.64 8.14
CA CYS A 50 -3.48 -12.38 6.93
C CYS A 50 -2.31 -12.31 5.94
N ASP A 51 -2.08 -13.40 5.20
CA ASP A 51 -1.18 -13.39 4.04
C ASP A 51 -1.98 -13.06 2.78
N VAL A 52 -1.48 -12.11 1.98
CA VAL A 52 -2.12 -11.72 0.71
C VAL A 52 -2.19 -12.87 -0.31
N PHE A 53 -1.37 -13.91 -0.14
CA PHE A 53 -1.36 -15.11 -0.99
C PHE A 53 -2.35 -16.18 -0.54
N ASP A 54 -2.93 -16.08 0.64
CA ASP A 54 -4.07 -16.92 1.05
C ASP A 54 -5.38 -16.23 0.62
N ALA A 55 -5.78 -16.50 -0.62
CA ALA A 55 -6.93 -15.84 -1.23
C ALA A 55 -8.24 -16.10 -0.47
N VAL A 56 -8.40 -17.26 0.17
CA VAL A 56 -9.61 -17.60 0.93
C VAL A 56 -9.64 -16.83 2.24
N ALA A 57 -8.56 -16.90 3.03
CA ALA A 57 -8.45 -16.15 4.27
C ALA A 57 -8.53 -14.63 4.04
N LEU A 58 -8.03 -14.15 2.90
CA LEU A 58 -8.07 -12.73 2.54
C LEU A 58 -9.51 -12.24 2.28
N VAL A 59 -10.34 -13.03 1.61
CA VAL A 59 -11.76 -12.70 1.44
C VAL A 59 -12.45 -12.59 2.80
N ASP A 60 -12.26 -13.57 3.66
CA ASP A 60 -12.82 -13.56 5.02
C ASP A 60 -12.30 -12.36 5.83
N ALA A 61 -11.02 -12.03 5.68
CA ALA A 61 -10.39 -10.89 6.34
C ALA A 61 -10.97 -9.54 5.88
N VAL A 62 -11.22 -9.36 4.58
CA VAL A 62 -11.77 -8.11 4.04
C VAL A 62 -13.26 -7.97 4.38
N VAL A 63 -14.03 -9.08 4.31
CA VAL A 63 -15.47 -9.09 4.62
C VAL A 63 -15.72 -9.04 6.13
N GLY A 64 -14.90 -9.75 6.92
CA GLY A 64 -15.19 -10.10 8.31
C GLY A 64 -14.84 -9.05 9.36
N VAL A 65 -13.95 -8.13 9.06
CA VAL A 65 -13.33 -7.28 10.11
C VAL A 65 -14.31 -6.29 10.74
N VAL A 66 -15.34 -5.86 10.05
CA VAL A 66 -16.29 -4.83 10.54
C VAL A 66 -17.75 -5.22 10.27
N GLY A 67 -18.02 -6.45 9.80
CA GLY A 67 -19.38 -6.89 9.45
C GLY A 67 -20.02 -6.12 8.30
N VAL A 68 -19.26 -5.20 7.68
CA VAL A 68 -19.69 -4.35 6.56
C VAL A 68 -18.49 -4.12 5.63
N ALA A 69 -18.71 -4.15 4.32
CA ALA A 69 -17.67 -3.91 3.33
C ALA A 69 -16.87 -2.63 3.59
N PRO A 70 -15.54 -2.64 3.41
CA PRO A 70 -14.76 -1.41 3.43
C PRO A 70 -15.16 -0.51 2.25
N ASP A 71 -15.15 0.80 2.49
CA ASP A 71 -15.41 1.80 1.45
C ASP A 71 -14.23 1.90 0.48
N LEU A 72 -13.01 1.62 0.99
CA LEU A 72 -11.75 1.69 0.26
C LEU A 72 -10.81 0.55 0.67
N VAL A 73 -10.21 -0.12 -0.31
CA VAL A 73 -9.04 -1.00 -0.13
C VAL A 73 -7.79 -0.26 -0.56
N MET A 74 -6.82 -0.14 0.34
CA MET A 74 -5.50 0.43 0.06
C MET A 74 -4.46 -0.68 -0.02
N HIS A 75 -3.76 -0.76 -1.15
CA HIS A 75 -2.67 -1.70 -1.39
C HIS A 75 -1.32 -0.99 -1.22
N GLN A 76 -0.69 -1.20 -0.05
CA GLN A 76 0.62 -0.66 0.30
C GLN A 76 1.64 -1.78 0.58
N LEU A 77 1.38 -2.98 0.01
CA LEU A 77 2.26 -4.13 0.20
C LEU A 77 3.48 -4.04 -0.70
N THR A 78 4.62 -4.37 -0.12
CA THR A 78 5.86 -4.74 -0.79
C THR A 78 6.47 -5.96 -0.10
N ASP A 79 7.34 -6.67 -0.77
CA ASP A 79 8.20 -7.68 -0.17
C ASP A 79 9.65 -7.31 -0.48
N LEU A 80 10.12 -6.28 0.20
CA LEU A 80 11.46 -5.72 0.08
C LEU A 80 12.26 -6.05 1.35
N PRO A 81 13.59 -6.23 1.23
CA PRO A 81 14.47 -6.45 2.39
C PRO A 81 14.64 -5.18 3.22
N ASP A 82 15.19 -5.33 4.42
CA ASP A 82 15.58 -4.17 5.24
C ASP A 82 16.89 -3.53 4.74
N ASN A 83 17.72 -4.28 3.99
CA ASN A 83 18.97 -3.81 3.42
C ASN A 83 18.83 -3.54 1.90
N LEU A 84 19.23 -2.34 1.47
CA LEU A 84 19.18 -1.91 0.07
C LEU A 84 19.99 -2.82 -0.86
N ASP A 85 21.13 -3.34 -0.41
CA ASP A 85 22.00 -4.18 -1.21
C ASP A 85 21.38 -5.55 -1.58
N GLU A 86 20.34 -5.97 -0.85
CA GLU A 86 19.62 -7.21 -1.06
C GLU A 86 18.39 -7.07 -1.99
N ILE A 87 18.08 -5.87 -2.48
CA ILE A 87 16.86 -5.62 -3.27
C ILE A 87 16.77 -6.53 -4.50
N ALA A 88 17.89 -6.81 -5.17
CA ALA A 88 17.91 -7.66 -6.36
C ALA A 88 17.43 -9.11 -6.06
N ASP A 89 17.76 -9.64 -4.89
CA ASP A 89 17.36 -10.98 -4.47
C ASP A 89 15.86 -11.06 -4.13
N TYR A 90 15.25 -9.92 -3.80
CA TYR A 90 13.82 -9.83 -3.50
C TYR A 90 12.95 -9.50 -4.72
N ALA A 91 13.52 -9.22 -5.88
CA ALA A 91 12.77 -8.81 -7.07
C ALA A 91 11.62 -9.77 -7.43
N SER A 92 11.88 -11.09 -7.42
CA SER A 92 10.85 -12.10 -7.71
C SER A 92 9.71 -12.11 -6.70
N ARG A 93 10.02 -11.95 -5.41
CA ARG A 93 9.03 -11.92 -4.32
C ARG A 93 8.18 -10.65 -4.43
N ASN A 94 8.81 -9.51 -4.67
CA ASN A 94 8.10 -8.26 -4.83
C ASN A 94 7.25 -8.22 -6.11
N ASN A 95 7.72 -8.81 -7.21
CA ASN A 95 6.95 -9.00 -8.43
C ASN A 95 5.69 -9.85 -8.19
N ARG A 96 5.78 -10.88 -7.34
CA ARG A 96 4.62 -11.69 -6.94
C ARG A 96 3.58 -10.87 -6.16
N ILE A 97 4.02 -9.94 -5.28
CA ILE A 97 3.11 -8.98 -4.61
C ILE A 97 2.36 -8.15 -5.65
N HIS A 98 3.08 -7.61 -6.64
CA HIS A 98 2.49 -6.75 -7.67
C HIS A 98 1.52 -7.49 -8.60
N THR A 99 1.71 -8.77 -8.83
CA THR A 99 0.85 -9.56 -9.73
C THR A 99 -0.22 -10.34 -8.96
N GLU A 100 0.17 -11.43 -8.28
CA GLU A 100 -0.75 -12.31 -7.55
C GLU A 100 -1.40 -11.60 -6.35
N GLY A 101 -0.61 -10.87 -5.54
CA GLY A 101 -1.12 -10.15 -4.39
C GLY A 101 -2.16 -9.10 -4.77
N THR A 102 -1.93 -8.37 -5.88
CA THR A 102 -2.89 -7.40 -6.41
C THR A 102 -4.19 -8.06 -6.84
N ARG A 103 -4.12 -9.17 -7.59
CA ARG A 103 -5.33 -9.91 -8.02
C ARG A 103 -6.14 -10.39 -6.81
N ASN A 104 -5.47 -10.93 -5.80
CA ASN A 104 -6.13 -11.44 -4.60
C ASN A 104 -6.82 -10.31 -3.81
N LEU A 105 -6.16 -9.16 -3.64
CA LEU A 105 -6.76 -7.99 -2.98
C LEU A 105 -7.97 -7.44 -3.75
N LEU A 106 -7.89 -7.34 -5.07
CA LEU A 106 -9.00 -6.91 -5.91
C LEU A 106 -10.17 -7.88 -5.82
N ALA A 107 -9.89 -9.19 -5.87
CA ALA A 107 -10.92 -10.22 -5.75
C ALA A 107 -11.60 -10.19 -4.37
N ALA A 108 -10.82 -10.06 -3.29
CA ALA A 108 -11.35 -9.96 -1.95
C ALA A 108 -12.20 -8.68 -1.75
N GLY A 109 -11.73 -7.54 -2.24
CA GLY A 109 -12.48 -6.30 -2.21
C GLY A 109 -13.79 -6.38 -3.02
N ALA A 110 -13.75 -6.98 -4.20
CA ALA A 110 -14.94 -7.19 -5.04
C ALA A 110 -15.96 -8.12 -4.35
N ALA A 111 -15.50 -9.21 -3.74
CA ALA A 111 -16.33 -10.13 -2.96
C ALA A 111 -16.99 -9.43 -1.76
N ALA A 112 -16.30 -8.49 -1.13
CA ALA A 112 -16.84 -7.64 -0.07
C ALA A 112 -17.79 -6.55 -0.57
N GLY A 113 -17.84 -6.27 -1.87
CA GLY A 113 -18.60 -5.17 -2.44
C GLY A 113 -17.89 -3.81 -2.42
N THR A 114 -16.59 -3.79 -2.13
CA THR A 114 -15.77 -2.58 -2.21
C THR A 114 -15.65 -2.09 -3.64
N ARG A 115 -15.81 -0.78 -3.84
CA ARG A 115 -15.77 -0.15 -5.16
C ARG A 115 -14.57 0.76 -5.38
N ARG A 116 -13.79 1.02 -4.34
CA ARG A 116 -12.65 1.96 -4.39
C ARG A 116 -11.37 1.24 -4.05
N PHE A 117 -10.37 1.44 -4.90
CA PHE A 117 -9.04 0.88 -4.71
C PHE A 117 -8.01 2.00 -4.87
N LEU A 118 -7.01 2.03 -3.99
CA LEU A 118 -5.85 2.88 -4.09
C LEU A 118 -4.61 2.03 -3.89
N ALA A 119 -3.69 2.05 -4.84
CA ALA A 119 -2.49 1.23 -4.76
C ALA A 119 -1.23 2.05 -4.94
N GLN A 120 -0.21 1.75 -4.13
CA GLN A 120 1.12 2.27 -4.33
C GLN A 120 1.74 1.72 -5.62
N SER A 121 2.54 2.53 -6.27
CA SER A 121 3.44 2.17 -7.34
C SER A 121 4.70 3.03 -7.26
N ILE A 122 5.54 3.00 -8.26
CA ILE A 122 6.83 3.67 -8.28
C ILE A 122 6.95 4.60 -9.50
N ALA A 123 7.61 5.75 -9.30
CA ALA A 123 7.80 6.77 -10.34
C ALA A 123 9.05 6.53 -11.22
N TRP A 124 9.70 5.36 -11.07
CA TRP A 124 10.86 4.95 -11.88
C TRP A 124 10.68 3.50 -12.35
N THR A 125 11.54 3.02 -13.21
CA THR A 125 11.49 1.62 -13.68
C THR A 125 12.68 0.85 -13.11
N PRO A 126 12.47 -0.02 -12.11
CA PRO A 126 13.53 -0.84 -11.58
C PRO A 126 13.92 -1.94 -12.56
N PRO A 127 15.19 -2.32 -12.63
CA PRO A 127 15.64 -3.43 -13.46
C PRO A 127 14.88 -4.73 -13.13
N GLY A 128 14.39 -5.43 -14.17
CA GLY A 128 13.74 -6.74 -14.04
C GLY A 128 12.30 -6.74 -13.50
N SER A 129 11.75 -5.60 -13.07
CA SER A 129 10.40 -5.53 -12.48
C SER A 129 9.37 -4.77 -13.30
N GLY A 130 9.76 -4.19 -14.45
CA GLY A 130 8.89 -3.33 -15.25
C GLY A 130 7.58 -4.00 -15.69
N HIS A 131 7.61 -5.28 -16.03
CA HIS A 131 6.40 -6.02 -16.43
C HIS A 131 5.43 -6.21 -15.25
N ALA A 132 5.92 -6.59 -14.07
CA ALA A 132 5.08 -6.80 -12.90
C ALA A 132 4.46 -5.49 -12.40
N VAL A 133 5.21 -4.39 -12.43
CA VAL A 133 4.71 -3.05 -12.09
C VAL A 133 3.64 -2.62 -13.09
N ALA A 134 3.87 -2.78 -14.40
CA ALA A 134 2.90 -2.43 -15.43
C ALA A 134 1.60 -3.26 -15.30
N GLU A 135 1.72 -4.56 -15.00
CA GLU A 135 0.57 -5.42 -14.76
C GLU A 135 -0.22 -4.99 -13.52
N HIS A 136 0.47 -4.70 -12.40
CA HIS A 136 -0.12 -4.18 -11.19
C HIS A 136 -0.96 -2.93 -11.45
N GLU A 137 -0.35 -1.94 -12.10
CA GLU A 137 -1.03 -0.67 -12.41
C GLU A 137 -2.25 -0.89 -13.33
N ARG A 138 -2.10 -1.72 -14.37
CA ARG A 138 -3.21 -2.05 -15.26
C ARG A 138 -4.37 -2.68 -14.50
N LEU A 139 -4.11 -3.66 -13.62
CA LEU A 139 -5.15 -4.32 -12.82
C LEU A 139 -5.92 -3.33 -11.94
N ILE A 140 -5.22 -2.40 -11.30
CA ILE A 140 -5.83 -1.36 -10.45
C ILE A 140 -6.68 -0.40 -11.29
N LEU A 141 -6.18 0.04 -12.45
CA LEU A 141 -6.91 0.94 -13.35
C LEU A 141 -8.14 0.27 -13.97
N ASP A 142 -8.03 -0.99 -14.38
CA ASP A 142 -9.16 -1.79 -14.91
C ASP A 142 -10.26 -1.96 -13.86
N ALA A 143 -9.91 -1.98 -12.57
CA ALA A 143 -10.87 -1.98 -11.46
C ALA A 143 -11.42 -0.58 -11.09
N GLY A 144 -11.06 0.46 -11.84
CA GLY A 144 -11.46 1.84 -11.56
C GLY A 144 -10.73 2.47 -10.37
N GLY A 145 -9.58 1.92 -9.98
CA GLY A 145 -8.79 2.40 -8.84
C GLY A 145 -7.82 3.54 -9.17
N VAL A 146 -7.13 4.01 -8.13
CA VAL A 146 -6.08 5.04 -8.20
C VAL A 146 -4.72 4.39 -8.01
N VAL A 147 -3.80 4.65 -8.93
CA VAL A 147 -2.39 4.28 -8.82
C VAL A 147 -1.60 5.48 -8.34
N VAL A 148 -0.89 5.33 -7.23
CA VAL A 148 -0.02 6.37 -6.67
C VAL A 148 1.44 5.97 -6.90
N ARG A 149 2.08 6.61 -7.86
CA ARG A 149 3.51 6.42 -8.15
C ARG A 149 4.33 7.31 -7.23
N TYR A 150 4.96 6.72 -6.22
CA TYR A 150 5.89 7.45 -5.36
C TYR A 150 7.27 7.55 -6.00
N GLY A 151 7.96 8.69 -5.81
CA GLY A 151 9.41 8.78 -5.93
C GLY A 151 10.12 7.90 -4.89
N GLN A 152 11.43 7.77 -4.99
CA GLN A 152 12.23 7.07 -4.00
C GLN A 152 12.01 7.70 -2.62
N LEU A 153 11.56 6.88 -1.66
CA LEU A 153 11.24 7.37 -0.32
C LEU A 153 12.51 7.68 0.46
N TYR A 154 12.58 8.86 1.06
CA TYR A 154 13.63 9.22 2.00
C TYR A 154 13.06 9.75 3.31
N GLY A 155 13.90 9.83 4.35
CA GLY A 155 13.52 10.18 5.71
C GLY A 155 13.40 8.96 6.62
N PRO A 156 12.96 9.15 7.88
CA PRO A 156 13.01 8.12 8.91
C PRO A 156 12.34 6.80 8.53
N GLY A 157 13.05 5.69 8.70
CA GLY A 157 12.53 4.32 8.43
C GLY A 157 12.58 3.90 6.96
N THR A 158 13.19 4.69 6.08
CA THR A 158 13.44 4.34 4.67
C THR A 158 14.88 3.85 4.48
N TYR A 159 15.25 3.48 3.24
CA TYR A 159 16.65 3.19 2.89
C TYR A 159 17.56 4.42 2.91
N TYR A 160 16.98 5.61 2.92
CA TYR A 160 17.69 6.90 2.92
C TYR A 160 17.23 7.75 4.13
N PRO A 161 17.56 7.32 5.39
CA PRO A 161 17.05 8.00 6.57
C PRO A 161 17.57 9.44 6.71
N ASP A 162 18.84 9.66 6.35
CA ASP A 162 19.57 10.91 6.52
C ASP A 162 20.10 11.47 5.18
N ASP A 163 20.04 10.69 4.11
CA ASP A 163 20.55 11.05 2.78
C ASP A 163 19.40 11.29 1.78
N LEU A 164 19.73 11.98 0.69
CA LEU A 164 18.79 12.18 -0.42
C LEU A 164 19.10 11.22 -1.58
N PRO A 165 18.18 10.33 -1.96
CA PRO A 165 18.34 9.53 -3.17
C PRO A 165 18.28 10.41 -4.43
N ALA A 166 18.73 9.87 -5.57
CA ALA A 166 18.54 10.51 -6.87
C ALA A 166 17.05 10.70 -7.19
N PRO A 167 16.67 11.77 -7.92
CA PRO A 167 15.29 11.93 -8.40
C PRO A 167 14.87 10.78 -9.35
N PRO A 168 13.56 10.47 -9.42
CA PRO A 168 12.45 11.05 -8.67
C PRO A 168 12.44 10.56 -7.20
N ARG A 169 12.26 11.47 -6.26
CA ARG A 169 12.23 11.17 -4.83
C ARG A 169 11.11 11.93 -4.12
N ILE A 170 10.77 11.49 -2.91
CA ILE A 170 9.79 12.17 -2.04
C ILE A 170 10.06 11.85 -0.58
N HIS A 171 9.94 12.86 0.29
CA HIS A 171 10.01 12.62 1.72
C HIS A 171 8.83 11.76 2.19
N VAL A 172 9.09 10.74 3.00
CA VAL A 172 8.09 9.73 3.38
C VAL A 172 6.86 10.32 4.09
N GLU A 173 7.02 11.37 4.90
CA GLU A 173 5.88 12.08 5.53
C GLU A 173 5.07 12.88 4.50
N GLY A 174 5.73 13.48 3.51
CA GLY A 174 5.08 14.16 2.38
C GLY A 174 4.27 13.18 1.54
N ALA A 175 4.86 12.02 1.22
CA ALA A 175 4.18 10.94 0.50
C ALA A 175 2.89 10.51 1.20
N ALA A 176 2.95 10.24 2.51
CA ALA A 176 1.78 9.82 3.28
C ALA A 176 0.70 10.92 3.35
N ARG A 177 1.08 12.18 3.66
CA ARG A 177 0.11 13.29 3.72
C ARG A 177 -0.56 13.54 2.36
N ARG A 178 0.19 13.52 1.27
CA ARG A 178 -0.35 13.76 -0.08
C ARG A 178 -1.24 12.60 -0.54
N THR A 179 -0.98 11.37 -0.09
CA THR A 179 -1.85 10.22 -0.35
C THR A 179 -3.22 10.39 0.31
N MET A 180 -3.33 11.03 1.47
CA MET A 180 -4.62 11.31 2.12
C MET A 180 -5.56 12.15 1.25
N ALA A 181 -5.02 13.05 0.43
CA ALA A 181 -5.81 13.84 -0.51
C ALA A 181 -6.38 13.03 -1.69
N LEU A 182 -5.93 11.78 -1.87
CA LEU A 182 -6.33 10.91 -2.98
C LEU A 182 -7.42 9.89 -2.59
N LEU A 183 -7.88 9.86 -1.35
CA LEU A 183 -8.87 8.89 -0.88
C LEU A 183 -10.17 8.93 -1.69
N ASP A 184 -10.53 10.09 -2.22
CA ASP A 184 -11.71 10.33 -3.05
C ASP A 184 -11.37 10.69 -4.51
N ALA A 185 -10.10 10.57 -4.93
CA ALA A 185 -9.69 10.89 -6.28
C ALA A 185 -10.38 10.00 -7.33
N PRO A 186 -10.64 10.49 -8.52
CA PRO A 186 -11.08 9.67 -9.64
C PRO A 186 -10.01 8.66 -10.05
N SER A 187 -10.42 7.57 -10.71
CA SER A 187 -9.50 6.59 -11.27
C SER A 187 -8.44 7.24 -12.15
N GLY A 188 -7.20 6.82 -11.99
CA GLY A 188 -6.07 7.34 -12.75
C GLY A 188 -4.73 7.12 -12.06
N ILE A 189 -3.68 7.66 -12.67
CA ILE A 189 -2.31 7.63 -12.13
C ILE A 189 -1.96 9.00 -11.57
N VAL A 190 -1.49 9.03 -10.34
CA VAL A 190 -0.95 10.23 -9.69
C VAL A 190 0.51 10.00 -9.34
N VAL A 191 1.38 10.94 -9.72
CA VAL A 191 2.81 10.88 -9.40
C VAL A 191 3.09 11.83 -8.25
N LEU A 192 3.68 11.30 -7.19
CA LEU A 192 4.05 12.05 -5.99
C LEU A 192 5.58 12.07 -5.85
N THR A 193 6.17 13.22 -6.15
CA THR A 193 7.61 13.50 -6.04
C THR A 193 7.82 14.89 -5.45
N ASP A 194 9.02 15.19 -4.95
CA ASP A 194 9.33 16.53 -4.44
C ASP A 194 9.25 17.59 -5.55
N GLU A 195 9.57 17.21 -6.80
CA GLU A 195 9.57 18.11 -7.95
C GLU A 195 8.17 18.58 -8.35
N ASN A 196 7.12 17.88 -7.92
CA ASN A 196 5.73 18.25 -8.16
C ASN A 196 4.98 18.56 -6.86
N GLU A 197 5.69 19.04 -5.85
CA GLU A 197 5.07 19.60 -4.65
C GLU A 197 4.46 20.97 -5.02
N PRO A 198 3.18 21.23 -4.68
CA PRO A 198 2.50 22.50 -5.00
C PRO A 198 3.06 23.68 -4.24
#